data_f00bad2de9989473547a883d2c4b1e0e
#
_entry.id   f00bad2de9989473547a883d2c4b1e0e
#
_cell.length_a   1.000
_cell.length_b   1.000
_cell.length_c   1.000
_cell.angle_alpha   90.00
_cell.angle_beta   90.00
_cell.angle_gamma   90.00
#
_symmetry.space_group_name_H-M   'P 1'
#
loop_
_entity.id
_entity.type
_entity.pdbx_description
1 polymer ?
#
loop_
_entity_poly.entity_id
_entity_poly.type
_entity_poly.pdbx_seq_one_letter_code
_entity_poly.pdbx_strand_id
1 'polypeptide(L)'
;LPIYARDIMTHRKNIVAIDEEESLEDALHFMLETNYSRFPIYRGSIDEIIGFMHLREAMTCYLKNNYRNVPVKELHSYIRPVDFIPESKNIDRLFKEMQAKKNQPLY
;
A
#
# COMPACT_ATOMS: atom_id res chain seq x y z
N LEU A 1 -10.45 6.85 -1.89
CA LEU A 1 -10.27 5.65 -2.72
C LEU A 1 -11.38 5.52 -3.72
N PRO A 2 -11.08 5.03 -4.92
CA PRO A 2 -12.14 4.66 -5.83
C PRO A 2 -13.06 3.62 -5.22
N ILE A 3 -14.34 3.69 -5.55
CA ILE A 3 -15.31 2.70 -5.05
C ILE A 3 -14.88 1.29 -5.40
N TYR A 4 -14.31 1.13 -6.58
CA TYR A 4 -13.84 -0.17 -7.04
C TYR A 4 -12.80 -0.78 -6.09
N ALA A 5 -11.83 0.01 -5.66
CA ALA A 5 -10.81 -0.48 -4.76
C ALA A 5 -11.40 -0.87 -3.40
N ARG A 6 -12.39 -0.12 -2.93
CA ARG A 6 -13.05 -0.45 -1.68
C ARG A 6 -13.82 -1.76 -1.79
N ASP A 7 -14.46 -1.99 -2.92
CA ASP A 7 -15.18 -3.23 -3.13
C ASP A 7 -14.25 -4.42 -3.11
N ILE A 8 -13.10 -4.29 -3.74
CA ILE A 8 -12.10 -5.36 -3.73
C ILE A 8 -11.62 -5.64 -2.31
N MET A 9 -11.34 -4.59 -1.56
CA MET A 9 -10.88 -4.76 -0.17
C MET A 9 -11.95 -5.40 0.70
N THR A 10 -13.21 -5.08 0.46
CA THR A 10 -14.32 -5.66 1.21
C THR A 10 -14.43 -7.16 0.94
N HIS A 11 -14.29 -7.54 -0.31
CA HIS A 11 -14.36 -8.96 -0.68
C HIS A 11 -13.20 -9.76 -0.10
N ARG A 12 -12.04 -9.16 -0.03
CA ARG A 12 -10.85 -9.81 0.53
C ARG A 12 -10.63 -9.25 1.92
N LYS A 13 -11.37 -9.76 2.86
CA LYS A 13 -11.39 -9.25 4.23
C LYS A 13 -9.99 -8.94 4.74
N ASN A 14 -9.84 -7.77 5.32
CA ASN A 14 -8.62 -7.34 5.98
C ASN A 14 -7.45 -7.07 5.05
N ILE A 15 -7.68 -7.06 3.75
CA ILE A 15 -6.64 -6.66 2.81
C ILE A 15 -6.76 -5.17 2.59
N VAL A 16 -5.70 -4.46 2.96
CA VAL A 16 -5.65 -3.01 2.86
C VAL A 16 -4.49 -2.68 1.93
N ALA A 17 -4.80 -2.18 0.75
CA ALA A 17 -3.81 -1.94 -0.29
C ALA A 17 -4.04 -0.58 -0.93
N ILE A 18 -3.00 -0.07 -1.59
CA ILE A 18 -3.00 1.26 -2.20
C ILE A 18 -2.89 1.11 -3.71
N ASP A 19 -3.75 1.81 -4.43
CA ASP A 19 -3.65 1.90 -5.88
C ASP A 19 -2.45 2.78 -6.24
N GLU A 20 -1.58 2.31 -7.13
CA GLU A 20 -0.41 3.09 -7.53
C GLU A 20 -0.76 4.43 -8.18
N GLU A 21 -1.97 4.55 -8.71
CA GLU A 21 -2.43 5.80 -9.35
C GLU A 21 -2.91 6.83 -8.33
N GLU A 22 -3.06 6.44 -7.09
CA GLU A 22 -3.52 7.32 -6.02
C GLU A 22 -2.47 8.39 -5.74
N SER A 23 -2.91 9.62 -5.46
CA SER A 23 -1.98 10.65 -5.00
C SER A 23 -1.42 10.27 -3.63
N LEU A 24 -0.22 10.74 -3.34
CA LEU A 24 0.37 10.47 -2.03
C LEU A 24 -0.51 11.01 -0.91
N GLU A 25 -1.12 12.18 -1.10
CA GLU A 25 -1.99 12.74 -0.08
C GLU A 25 -3.16 11.82 0.24
N ASP A 26 -3.86 11.35 -0.79
CA ASP A 26 -4.99 10.45 -0.59
C ASP A 26 -4.56 9.12 -0.01
N ALA A 27 -3.45 8.59 -0.49
CA ALA A 27 -2.90 7.33 0.02
C ALA A 27 -2.54 7.46 1.50
N LEU A 28 -1.90 8.56 1.87
CA LEU A 28 -1.49 8.77 3.25
C LEU A 28 -2.69 8.92 4.18
N HIS A 29 -3.72 9.66 3.74
CA HIS A 29 -4.93 9.77 4.53
C HIS A 29 -5.55 8.39 4.79
N PHE A 30 -5.59 7.56 3.76
CA PHE A 30 -6.10 6.20 3.89
C PHE A 30 -5.25 5.38 4.86
N MET A 31 -3.93 5.46 4.71
CA MET A 31 -3.01 4.74 5.60
C MET A 31 -3.24 5.10 7.06
N LEU A 32 -3.43 6.40 7.33
CA LEU A 32 -3.61 6.88 8.69
C LEU A 32 -4.94 6.49 9.31
N GLU A 33 -5.91 6.09 8.49
CA GLU A 33 -7.17 5.58 9.00
C GLU A 33 -7.07 4.13 9.45
N THR A 34 -5.95 3.48 9.20
CA THR A 34 -5.74 2.08 9.55
C THR A 34 -4.76 1.98 10.72
N ASN A 35 -4.60 0.75 11.22
CA ASN A 35 -3.61 0.47 12.25
C ASN A 35 -2.37 -0.19 11.69
N TYR A 36 -2.23 -0.22 10.36
CA TYR A 36 -1.12 -0.91 9.73
C TYR A 36 0.04 0.03 9.47
N SER A 37 1.21 -0.54 9.27
CA SER A 37 2.43 0.20 8.98
C SER A 37 2.95 -0.06 7.57
N ARG A 38 2.53 -1.17 6.96
CA ARG A 38 2.99 -1.58 5.65
C ARG A 38 1.80 -1.81 4.74
N PHE A 39 1.90 -1.31 3.52
CA PHE A 39 0.79 -1.31 2.60
C PHE A 39 1.23 -1.81 1.24
N PRO A 40 0.63 -2.90 0.75
CA PRO A 40 0.88 -3.33 -0.62
C PRO A 40 0.42 -2.27 -1.60
N ILE A 41 1.15 -2.14 -2.69
CA ILE A 41 0.81 -1.22 -3.78
C ILE A 41 0.42 -2.07 -4.98
N TYR A 42 -0.72 -1.78 -5.60
CA TYR A 42 -1.17 -2.58 -6.73
C TYR A 42 -1.32 -1.73 -7.99
N ARG A 43 -1.24 -2.41 -9.12
CA ARG A 43 -1.38 -1.80 -10.44
C ARG A 43 -2.60 -2.38 -11.13
N GLY A 44 -3.60 -1.56 -11.34
CA GLY A 44 -4.81 -1.96 -12.05
C GLY A 44 -5.76 -2.77 -11.20
N SER A 45 -5.29 -3.86 -10.65
CA SER A 45 -6.11 -4.71 -9.77
C SER A 45 -5.28 -5.22 -8.62
N ILE A 46 -5.99 -5.67 -7.58
CA ILE A 46 -5.37 -6.19 -6.37
C ILE A 46 -4.53 -7.44 -6.66
N ASP A 47 -4.74 -8.06 -7.81
CA ASP A 47 -3.98 -9.26 -8.18
C ASP A 47 -2.60 -8.93 -8.74
N GLU A 48 -2.33 -7.65 -9.01
CA GLU A 48 -1.01 -7.25 -9.49
C GLU A 48 -0.34 -6.33 -8.46
N ILE A 49 0.35 -6.94 -7.52
CA ILE A 49 1.11 -6.20 -6.51
C ILE A 49 2.48 -5.88 -7.06
N ILE A 50 2.82 -4.60 -7.08
CA ILE A 50 4.12 -4.17 -7.58
C ILE A 50 5.14 -3.96 -6.48
N GLY A 51 4.70 -3.91 -5.23
CA GLY A 51 5.59 -3.70 -4.11
C GLY A 51 4.81 -3.30 -2.89
N PHE A 52 5.50 -2.74 -1.91
CA PHE A 52 4.84 -2.21 -0.72
C PHE A 52 5.50 -0.92 -0.28
N MET A 53 4.75 -0.12 0.47
CA MET A 53 5.23 1.14 1.01
C MET A 53 5.01 1.16 2.52
N HIS A 54 6.00 1.61 3.24
CA HIS A 54 5.93 1.76 4.67
C HIS A 54 5.31 3.12 5.01
N LEU A 55 4.43 3.16 6.00
CA LEU A 55 3.79 4.41 6.44
C LEU A 55 4.83 5.49 6.72
N ARG A 56 5.93 5.14 7.36
CA ARG A 56 6.98 6.10 7.68
C ARG A 56 7.56 6.74 6.43
N GLU A 57 7.74 5.96 5.37
CA GLU A 57 8.27 6.48 4.12
C GLU A 57 7.27 7.39 3.43
N ALA A 58 5.99 7.03 3.49
CA ALA A 58 4.95 7.90 2.94
C ALA A 58 4.92 9.25 3.67
N MET A 59 5.02 9.22 4.99
CA MET A 59 5.06 10.45 5.78
C MET A 59 6.30 11.28 5.46
N THR A 60 7.43 10.63 5.26
CA THR A 60 8.66 11.33 4.89
C THR A 60 8.51 12.05 3.56
N CYS A 61 7.94 11.38 2.57
CA CYS A 61 7.70 11.99 1.27
C CYS A 61 6.78 13.20 1.39
N TYR A 62 5.73 13.05 2.17
CA TYR A 62 4.75 14.11 2.33
C TYR A 62 5.33 15.32 3.06
N LEU A 63 6.02 15.08 4.16
CA LEU A 63 6.48 16.16 5.03
C LEU A 63 7.77 16.81 4.57
N LYS A 64 8.71 16.02 4.09
CA LYS A 64 10.02 16.54 3.72
C LYS A 64 10.10 16.96 2.27
N ASN A 65 9.50 16.19 1.38
CA ASN A 65 9.63 16.43 -0.06
C ASN A 65 8.43 17.14 -0.65
N ASN A 66 7.39 17.31 0.12
CA ASN A 66 6.17 18.02 -0.30
C ASN A 66 5.52 17.38 -1.55
N TYR A 67 5.52 16.08 -1.62
CA TYR A 67 4.99 15.35 -2.79
C TYR A 67 3.50 15.05 -2.65
N ARG A 68 2.70 16.05 -2.34
CA ARG A 68 1.27 15.84 -2.03
C ARG A 68 0.49 15.22 -3.18
N ASN A 69 0.66 15.77 -4.37
CA ASN A 69 -0.17 15.39 -5.52
C ASN A 69 0.53 14.41 -6.45
N VAL A 70 1.70 13.94 -6.09
CA VAL A 70 2.43 12.99 -6.91
C VAL A 70 1.80 11.62 -6.77
N PRO A 71 1.50 10.93 -7.88
CA PRO A 71 0.99 9.57 -7.79
C PRO A 71 2.00 8.65 -7.11
N VAL A 72 1.50 7.73 -6.31
CA VAL A 72 2.36 6.80 -5.58
C VAL A 72 3.32 6.08 -6.51
N LYS A 73 2.88 5.75 -7.72
CA LYS A 73 3.72 5.02 -8.69
C LYS A 73 5.00 5.76 -9.06
N GLU A 74 5.04 7.08 -8.89
CA GLU A 74 6.24 7.85 -9.21
C GLU A 74 7.25 7.91 -8.08
N LEU A 75 6.90 7.37 -6.93
CA LEU A 75 7.76 7.38 -5.76
C LEU A 75 8.57 6.09 -5.67
N HIS A 76 9.25 5.74 -6.76
CA HIS A 76 9.96 4.45 -6.90
C HIS A 76 10.93 4.17 -5.77
N SER A 77 11.66 5.19 -5.33
CA SER A 77 12.69 5.03 -4.30
C SER A 77 12.11 4.64 -2.97
N TYR A 78 10.80 4.83 -2.79
CA TYR A 78 10.12 4.58 -1.52
C TYR A 78 9.23 3.35 -1.58
N ILE A 79 9.13 2.72 -2.75
CA ILE A 79 8.36 1.49 -2.90
C ILE A 79 9.33 0.33 -2.93
N ARG A 80 9.16 -0.59 -2.00
CA ARG A 80 10.00 -1.78 -1.93
C ARG A 80 9.40 -2.84 -2.82
N PRO A 81 10.15 -3.32 -3.81
CA PRO A 81 9.59 -4.31 -4.73
C PRO A 81 9.39 -5.66 -4.03
N VAL A 82 8.48 -6.44 -4.58
CA VAL A 82 8.33 -7.82 -4.16
C VAL A 82 9.29 -8.67 -4.98
N ASP A 83 9.83 -9.72 -4.35
CA ASP A 83 10.85 -10.57 -4.99
C ASP A 83 10.26 -11.56 -5.96
N PHE A 84 8.94 -11.68 -5.99
CA PHE A 84 8.24 -12.65 -6.84
C PHE A 84 6.90 -12.07 -7.22
N ILE A 85 6.31 -12.62 -8.30
CA ILE A 85 4.96 -12.25 -8.68
C ILE A 85 4.02 -13.22 -7.97
N PRO A 86 3.23 -12.75 -7.00
CA PRO A 86 2.37 -13.66 -6.25
C PRO A 86 1.22 -14.17 -7.14
N GLU A 87 0.91 -15.44 -6.99
CA GLU A 87 -0.30 -16.02 -7.58
C GLU A 87 -1.49 -15.62 -6.71
N SER A 88 -2.68 -15.65 -7.30
CA SER A 88 -3.89 -15.24 -6.60
C SER A 88 -4.05 -15.92 -5.24
N LYS A 89 -3.78 -17.20 -5.18
CA LYS A 89 -3.92 -17.95 -3.93
C LYS A 89 -2.91 -17.55 -2.88
N ASN A 90 -1.81 -16.90 -3.28
CA ASN A 90 -0.74 -16.49 -2.37
C ASN A 90 -0.85 -15.03 -1.95
N ILE A 91 -1.69 -14.26 -2.63
CA ILE A 91 -1.83 -12.83 -2.34
C ILE A 91 -2.38 -12.61 -0.94
N ASP A 92 -3.39 -13.38 -0.56
CA ASP A 92 -3.97 -13.26 0.78
C ASP A 92 -2.94 -13.57 1.86
N ARG A 93 -2.09 -14.56 1.62
CA ARG A 93 -1.01 -14.88 2.56
C ARG A 93 -0.01 -13.73 2.66
N LEU A 94 0.39 -13.18 1.52
CA LEU A 94 1.32 -12.06 1.50
C LEU A 94 0.78 -10.90 2.31
N PHE A 95 -0.48 -10.55 2.09
CA PHE A 95 -1.13 -9.47 2.80
C PHE A 95 -1.18 -9.75 4.30
N LYS A 96 -1.53 -10.96 4.67
CA LYS A 96 -1.56 -11.33 6.08
C LYS A 96 -0.19 -11.19 6.74
N GLU A 97 0.84 -11.62 6.04
CA GLU A 97 2.20 -11.52 6.57
C GLU A 97 2.62 -10.07 6.75
N MET A 98 2.31 -9.23 5.76
CA MET A 98 2.64 -7.81 5.85
C MET A 98 1.90 -7.14 7.00
N GLN A 99 0.62 -7.42 7.13
CA GLN A 99 -0.22 -6.75 8.11
C GLN A 99 -0.06 -7.33 9.50
N ALA A 100 0.33 -8.59 9.62
CA ALA A 100 0.63 -9.19 10.91
C ALA A 100 1.80 -8.51 11.61
N LYS A 101 2.64 -7.81 10.85
CA LYS A 101 3.78 -7.09 11.41
C LYS A 101 3.45 -5.70 11.90
N LYS A 102 2.17 -5.33 11.91
CA LYS A 102 1.76 -3.99 12.32
C LYS A 102 2.17 -3.63 13.75
N ASN A 103 2.32 -4.64 14.62
CA ASN A 103 2.69 -4.42 16.01
C ASN A 103 4.20 -4.35 16.22
N GLN A 104 4.99 -4.53 15.17
CA GLN A 104 6.43 -4.42 15.28
C GLN A 104 6.85 -2.97 15.10
N PRO A 105 8.04 -2.61 15.61
CA PRO A 105 8.55 -1.26 15.41
C PRO A 105 8.61 -0.91 13.92
N LEU A 106 8.49 0.39 13.62
CA LEU A 106 8.46 0.86 12.24
C LEU A 106 9.82 0.82 11.55
N TYR A 107 10.82 0.38 12.20
CA TYR A 107 12.17 0.33 11.63
C TYR A 107 12.73 -1.07 11.60
#